data_c3bf111e81e10de574eb88d1d7f09290
#
_entry.id   c3bf111e81e10de574eb88d1d7f09290
#
_cell.length_a   1.000
_cell.length_b   1.000
_cell.length_c   1.000
_cell.angle_alpha   90.00
_cell.angle_beta   90.00
_cell.angle_gamma   90.00
#
_symmetry.space_group_name_H-M   'P 1'
#
loop_
_entity.id
_entity.type
_entity.pdbx_description
1 polymer ?
#
loop_
_entity_poly.entity_id
_entity_poly.type
_entity_poly.pdbx_seq_one_letter_code
_entity_poly.pdbx_strand_id
1 'polypeptide(L)'
;MYEYDEDCLKTFIKNQAQLFDEPVAEKLEEAEAFLEDCMAAVVDSIEEVKEFLQEEGLDVDGMSDEEIEEASEVFALPGGRYLIVEG
;
A
#
# COMPACT_ATOMS: atom_id res chain seq x y z
N MET A 1 -0.03 10.91 10.75
CA MET A 1 0.12 9.46 10.98
C MET A 1 -1.09 8.73 10.42
N TYR A 2 -0.86 7.64 9.71
CA TYR A 2 -1.93 6.87 9.11
C TYR A 2 -2.43 5.80 10.07
N GLU A 3 -3.73 5.58 10.04
CA GLU A 3 -4.31 4.50 10.84
C GLU A 3 -4.48 3.27 9.94
N TYR A 4 -4.01 2.14 10.43
CA TYR A 4 -4.09 0.87 9.71
C TYR A 4 -5.19 0.04 10.36
N ASP A 5 -6.40 0.09 9.78
CA ASP A 5 -7.51 -0.69 10.31
C ASP A 5 -7.37 -2.17 9.97
N GLU A 6 -8.28 -2.98 10.48
CA GLU A 6 -8.22 -4.42 10.30
C GLU A 6 -8.24 -4.83 8.82
N ASP A 7 -9.07 -4.15 8.00
CA ASP A 7 -9.13 -4.45 6.58
C ASP A 7 -7.80 -4.16 5.89
N CYS A 8 -7.17 -3.06 6.26
CA CYS A 8 -5.85 -2.69 5.74
C CYS A 8 -4.82 -3.76 6.09
N LEU A 9 -4.78 -4.16 7.36
CA LEU A 9 -3.81 -5.14 7.83
C LEU A 9 -4.02 -6.51 7.19
N LYS A 10 -5.26 -6.96 7.09
CA LYS A 10 -5.57 -8.24 6.46
C LYS A 10 -5.22 -8.24 4.98
N THR A 11 -5.50 -7.16 4.28
CA THR A 11 -5.17 -7.04 2.87
C THR A 11 -3.67 -7.07 2.67
N PHE A 12 -2.91 -6.37 3.52
CA PHE A 12 -1.46 -6.40 3.43
C PHE A 12 -0.92 -7.82 3.64
N ILE A 13 -1.37 -8.51 4.68
CA ILE A 13 -0.91 -9.88 4.97
C ILE A 13 -1.22 -10.81 3.80
N LYS A 14 -2.43 -10.70 3.25
CA LYS A 14 -2.87 -11.55 2.15
C LYS A 14 -2.05 -11.32 0.87
N ASN A 15 -1.67 -10.08 0.60
CA ASN A 15 -1.05 -9.71 -0.66
C ASN A 15 0.43 -9.32 -0.54
N GLN A 16 1.04 -9.49 0.62
CA GLN A 16 2.43 -9.07 0.82
C GLN A 16 3.41 -9.72 -0.15
N ALA A 17 3.07 -10.88 -0.69
CA ALA A 17 3.94 -11.57 -1.64
C ALA A 17 4.14 -10.79 -2.94
N GLN A 18 3.29 -9.82 -3.24
CA GLN A 18 3.48 -8.99 -4.45
C GLN A 18 4.68 -8.06 -4.32
N LEU A 19 5.11 -7.78 -3.09
CA LEU A 19 6.22 -6.87 -2.84
C LEU A 19 7.43 -7.57 -2.20
N PHE A 20 7.18 -8.58 -1.38
CA PHE A 20 8.24 -9.28 -0.65
C PHE A 20 8.27 -10.76 -1.01
N ASP A 21 9.48 -11.31 -1.17
CA ASP A 21 9.66 -12.73 -1.49
C ASP A 21 9.25 -13.64 -0.34
N GLU A 22 9.37 -13.15 0.89
CA GLU A 22 9.00 -13.91 2.07
C GLU A 22 8.01 -13.11 2.91
N PRO A 23 7.10 -13.78 3.63
CA PRO A 23 6.17 -13.06 4.49
C PRO A 23 6.89 -12.24 5.55
N VAL A 24 6.56 -10.95 5.63
CA VAL A 24 7.13 -10.05 6.64
C VAL A 24 6.21 -9.95 7.86
N ALA A 25 4.96 -10.38 7.73
CA ALA A 25 4.00 -10.37 8.81
C ALA A 25 3.02 -11.52 8.65
N GLU A 26 2.70 -12.20 9.74
CA GLU A 26 1.73 -13.29 9.74
C GLU A 26 0.52 -12.98 10.59
N LYS A 27 0.64 -11.98 11.48
CA LYS A 27 -0.42 -11.56 12.39
C LYS A 27 -0.73 -10.09 12.21
N LEU A 28 -1.93 -9.68 12.60
CA LEU A 28 -2.32 -8.28 12.49
C LEU A 28 -1.36 -7.36 13.24
N GLU A 29 -0.92 -7.75 14.42
CA GLU A 29 0.02 -6.94 15.22
C GLU A 29 1.36 -6.75 14.50
N GLU A 30 1.83 -7.81 13.85
CA GLU A 30 3.09 -7.74 13.11
C GLU A 30 2.94 -6.84 11.89
N ALA A 31 1.82 -6.95 11.19
CA ALA A 31 1.55 -6.10 10.04
C ALA A 31 1.49 -4.63 10.44
N GLU A 32 0.80 -4.33 11.54
CA GLU A 32 0.69 -2.96 12.02
C GLU A 32 2.06 -2.38 12.34
N ALA A 33 2.89 -3.12 13.08
CA ALA A 33 4.22 -2.67 13.43
C ALA A 33 5.09 -2.45 12.18
N PHE A 34 4.99 -3.36 11.22
CA PHE A 34 5.75 -3.23 9.98
C PHE A 34 5.34 -2.00 9.18
N LEU A 35 4.03 -1.78 9.03
CA LEU A 35 3.54 -0.64 8.26
C LEU A 35 3.87 0.69 8.94
N GLU A 36 3.85 0.73 10.27
CA GLU A 36 4.26 1.93 11.00
C GLU A 36 5.75 2.21 10.83
N ASP A 37 6.57 1.17 10.87
CA ASP A 37 8.02 1.31 10.70
C ASP A 37 8.39 1.83 9.32
N CYS A 38 7.70 1.39 8.29
CA CYS A 38 8.00 1.84 6.92
C CYS A 38 7.20 3.07 6.51
N MET A 39 6.37 3.59 7.41
CA MET A 39 5.55 4.78 7.16
C MET A 39 4.63 4.63 5.97
N ALA A 40 4.01 3.46 5.85
CA ALA A 40 3.09 3.17 4.77
C ALA A 40 1.91 4.14 4.77
N ALA A 41 1.47 4.57 3.59
CA ALA A 41 0.39 5.53 3.45
C ALA A 41 -0.93 4.81 3.15
N VAL A 42 -2.01 5.31 3.74
CA VAL A 42 -3.37 4.87 3.41
C VAL A 42 -4.10 6.06 2.80
N VAL A 43 -4.59 5.88 1.59
CA VAL A 43 -5.26 6.95 0.85
C VAL A 43 -6.64 6.48 0.38
N ASP A 44 -7.50 7.44 0.05
CA ASP A 44 -8.91 7.17 -0.23
C ASP A 44 -9.27 7.06 -1.70
N SER A 45 -8.32 7.34 -2.60
CA SER A 45 -8.59 7.30 -4.04
C SER A 45 -7.32 7.01 -4.83
N ILE A 46 -7.50 6.61 -6.10
CA ILE A 46 -6.37 6.39 -6.99
C ILE A 46 -5.64 7.71 -7.30
N GLU A 47 -6.36 8.82 -7.29
CA GLU A 47 -5.73 10.12 -7.51
C GLU A 47 -4.75 10.45 -6.39
N GLU A 48 -5.10 10.11 -5.16
CA GLU A 48 -4.21 10.30 -4.02
C GLU A 48 -2.99 9.38 -4.11
N VAL A 49 -3.17 8.17 -4.65
CA VAL A 49 -2.04 7.27 -4.92
C VAL A 49 -1.07 7.95 -5.88
N LYS A 50 -1.58 8.52 -6.96
CA LYS A 50 -0.75 9.22 -7.94
C LYS A 50 0.01 10.37 -7.32
N GLU A 51 -0.66 11.18 -6.51
CA GLU A 51 -0.02 12.30 -5.83
C GLU A 51 1.10 11.84 -4.91
N PHE A 52 0.84 10.78 -4.15
CA PHE A 52 1.84 10.22 -3.24
C PHE A 52 3.07 9.73 -4.01
N LEU A 53 2.86 8.99 -5.08
CA LEU A 53 3.96 8.46 -5.89
C LEU A 53 4.76 9.56 -6.55
N GLN A 54 4.09 10.63 -7.01
CA GLN A 54 4.79 11.78 -7.59
C GLN A 54 5.67 12.48 -6.57
N GLU A 55 5.19 12.63 -5.35
CA GLU A 55 5.98 13.25 -4.28
C GLU A 55 7.21 12.41 -3.94
N GLU A 56 7.13 11.10 -4.14
CA GLU A 56 8.27 10.21 -3.93
C GLU A 56 9.23 10.17 -5.12
N GLY A 57 8.93 10.94 -6.16
CA GLY A 57 9.81 11.04 -7.31
C GLY A 57 9.50 10.09 -8.46
N LEU A 58 8.39 9.37 -8.39
CA LEU A 58 7.98 8.46 -9.45
C LEU A 58 7.20 9.22 -10.53
N ASP A 59 7.45 8.85 -11.78
CA ASP A 59 6.75 9.45 -12.91
C ASP A 59 5.48 8.66 -13.19
N VAL A 60 4.35 9.19 -12.76
CA VAL A 60 3.05 8.54 -12.95
C VAL A 60 2.22 9.15 -14.08
N ASP A 61 2.72 10.20 -14.73
CA ASP A 61 1.96 10.89 -15.78
C ASP A 61 1.63 10.00 -16.97
N GLY A 62 2.50 9.05 -17.29
CA GLY A 62 2.27 8.13 -18.39
C GLY A 62 1.59 6.83 -18.00
N MET A 63 1.19 6.68 -16.74
CA MET A 63 0.59 5.44 -16.25
C MET A 63 -0.93 5.54 -16.20
N SER A 64 -1.60 4.46 -16.61
CA SER A 64 -3.04 4.36 -16.45
C SER A 64 -3.38 4.01 -15.00
N ASP A 65 -4.66 4.18 -14.63
CA ASP A 65 -5.11 3.81 -13.29
C ASP A 65 -4.84 2.32 -13.02
N GLU A 66 -5.04 1.47 -14.02
CA GLU A 66 -4.79 0.04 -13.87
C GLU A 66 -3.31 -0.25 -13.59
N GLU A 67 -2.42 0.43 -14.28
CA GLU A 67 -0.99 0.25 -14.05
C GLU A 67 -0.59 0.67 -12.64
N ILE A 68 -1.19 1.74 -12.15
CA ILE A 68 -0.92 2.20 -10.79
C ILE A 68 -1.45 1.21 -9.77
N GLU A 69 -2.65 0.67 -9.98
CA GLU A 69 -3.22 -0.32 -9.08
C GLU A 69 -2.42 -1.62 -9.05
N GLU A 70 -1.76 -1.95 -10.16
CA GLU A 70 -0.96 -3.17 -10.28
C GLU A 70 0.47 -3.00 -9.79
N ALA A 71 0.88 -1.78 -9.45
CA ALA A 71 2.22 -1.55 -8.91
C ALA A 71 2.42 -2.37 -7.63
N SER A 72 3.61 -2.97 -7.48
CA SER A 72 3.86 -3.87 -6.36
C SER A 72 3.74 -3.20 -5.00
N GLU A 73 4.02 -1.90 -4.91
CA GLU A 73 3.90 -1.16 -3.66
C GLU A 73 2.48 -0.70 -3.35
N VAL A 74 1.52 -0.89 -4.26
CA VAL A 74 0.14 -0.45 -4.07
C VAL A 74 -0.77 -1.64 -3.79
N PHE A 75 -1.50 -1.57 -2.69
CA PHE A 75 -2.42 -2.62 -2.26
C PHE A 75 -3.84 -2.06 -2.27
N ALA A 76 -4.73 -2.62 -3.07
CA ALA A 76 -6.13 -2.18 -3.13
C ALA A 76 -6.86 -2.67 -1.89
N LEU A 77 -7.48 -1.75 -1.16
CA LEU A 77 -8.24 -2.05 0.05
C LEU A 77 -9.75 -2.03 -0.23
N PRO A 78 -10.54 -2.70 0.62
CA PRO A 78 -12.00 -2.60 0.49
C PRO A 78 -12.46 -1.14 0.62
N GLY A 79 -13.52 -0.80 -0.08
CA GLY A 79 -14.11 0.54 0.00
C GLY A 79 -13.43 1.58 -0.87
N GLY A 80 -12.59 1.17 -1.82
CA GLY A 80 -11.93 2.10 -2.73
C GLY A 80 -10.69 2.78 -2.18
N ARG A 81 -10.21 2.33 -1.03
CA ARG A 81 -8.97 2.84 -0.45
C ARG A 81 -7.77 2.08 -0.98
N TYR A 82 -6.59 2.65 -0.75
CA TYR A 82 -5.33 2.04 -1.18
C TYR A 82 -4.29 2.17 -0.08
N LEU A 83 -3.46 1.14 0.04
CA LEU A 83 -2.32 1.13 0.95
C LEU A 83 -1.06 1.19 0.09
N ILE A 84 -0.15 2.11 0.40
CA ILE A 84 1.10 2.25 -0.34
C ILE A 84 2.25 1.90 0.61
N VAL A 85 2.98 0.85 0.25
CA VAL A 85 4.10 0.35 1.06
C VAL A 85 5.37 0.47 0.24
N GLU A 86 6.34 1.21 0.76
CA GLU A 86 7.64 1.31 0.13
C GLU A 86 8.56 0.26 0.75
N GLY A 87 8.99 -0.67 -0.08
CA GLY A 87 9.85 -1.76 0.36
C GLY A 87 11.31 -1.57 0.06
#